data_d1baa51fc98b3e2df699ccb19f68f0d1
#
_entry.id   d1baa51fc98b3e2df699ccb19f68f0d1
#
_cell.length_a   1.000
_cell.length_b   1.000
_cell.length_c   1.000
_cell.angle_alpha   90.00
_cell.angle_beta   90.00
_cell.angle_gamma   90.00
#
_symmetry.space_group_name_H-M   'P 1'
#
loop_
_entity.id
_entity.type
_entity.pdbx_description
1 polymer ?
#
loop_
_entity_poly.entity_id
_entity_poly.type
_entity_poly.pdbx_seq_one_letter_code
_entity_poly.pdbx_strand_id
1 'polypeptide(L)'
;MKFHSLFRVELGRLFRSRLTWAALGITIAAPVLGLTLYSPLSGSLNCTFLANPALAGALAGALIFALLTVLELDRVHRSRTDVLTDSMVSPLAAEASRTLALLTAAAAAVIAAVLIWLPITAALTGAIFRPGLCAAVYLLVILPALWFAILFTASAYQLVRRLDITQVAFTGFF
;
A
#
# COMPACT_ATOMS: atom_id res chain seq x y z
N MET A 1 -12.86 -22.74 -11.61
CA MET A 1 -12.73 -21.29 -11.99
C MET A 1 -11.30 -20.99 -12.39
N LYS A 2 -11.09 -20.20 -13.47
CA LYS A 2 -9.71 -19.81 -13.84
C LYS A 2 -9.22 -18.73 -12.87
N PHE A 3 -7.98 -18.81 -12.41
CA PHE A 3 -7.34 -17.83 -11.47
C PHE A 3 -7.59 -16.38 -11.88
N HIS A 4 -7.53 -16.08 -13.17
CA HIS A 4 -7.77 -14.73 -13.70
C HIS A 4 -9.19 -14.19 -13.41
N SER A 5 -10.22 -15.03 -13.43
CA SER A 5 -11.59 -14.59 -13.10
C SER A 5 -11.74 -14.26 -11.63
N LEU A 6 -11.11 -15.03 -10.76
CA LEU A 6 -11.05 -14.77 -9.32
C LEU A 6 -10.35 -13.44 -9.01
N PHE A 7 -9.17 -13.25 -9.56
CA PHE A 7 -8.42 -12.00 -9.41
C PHE A 7 -9.22 -10.78 -9.83
N ARG A 8 -9.91 -10.85 -10.98
CA ARG A 8 -10.74 -9.73 -11.49
C ARG A 8 -11.90 -9.41 -10.56
N VAL A 9 -12.52 -10.43 -9.97
CA VAL A 9 -13.62 -10.25 -9.01
C VAL A 9 -13.10 -9.61 -7.72
N GLU A 10 -11.99 -10.10 -7.18
CA GLU A 10 -11.39 -9.55 -5.96
C GLU A 10 -10.91 -8.11 -6.16
N LEU A 11 -10.28 -7.81 -7.27
CA LEU A 11 -9.86 -6.46 -7.62
C LEU A 11 -11.08 -5.51 -7.74
N GLY A 12 -12.13 -5.93 -8.44
CA GLY A 12 -13.37 -5.15 -8.57
C GLY A 12 -14.04 -4.91 -7.21
N ARG A 13 -14.00 -5.90 -6.32
CA ARG A 13 -14.50 -5.78 -4.94
C ARG A 13 -13.70 -4.77 -4.13
N LEU A 14 -12.36 -4.84 -4.20
CA LEU A 14 -11.47 -3.90 -3.51
C LEU A 14 -11.75 -2.46 -3.94
N PHE A 15 -11.82 -2.18 -5.23
CA PHE A 15 -12.09 -0.83 -5.74
C PHE A 15 -13.50 -0.31 -5.45
N ARG A 16 -14.45 -1.17 -5.05
CA ARG A 16 -15.76 -0.76 -4.53
C ARG A 16 -15.74 -0.42 -3.04
N SER A 17 -14.70 -0.82 -2.32
CA SER A 17 -14.56 -0.56 -0.89
C SER A 17 -14.16 0.90 -0.62
N ARG A 18 -14.88 1.57 0.29
CA ARG A 18 -14.52 2.91 0.76
C ARG A 18 -13.16 2.93 1.46
N LEU A 19 -12.80 1.84 2.14
CA LEU A 19 -11.51 1.69 2.82
C LEU A 19 -10.34 1.71 1.84
N THR A 20 -10.48 1.08 0.68
CA THR A 20 -9.46 1.11 -0.37
C THR A 20 -9.24 2.52 -0.89
N TRP A 21 -10.30 3.29 -1.13
CA TRP A 21 -10.19 4.69 -1.54
C TRP A 21 -9.57 5.56 -0.45
N ALA A 22 -9.88 5.32 0.82
CA ALA A 22 -9.23 5.99 1.94
C ALA A 22 -7.74 5.66 1.99
N ALA A 23 -7.36 4.39 1.81
CA ALA A 23 -5.95 3.98 1.79
C ALA A 23 -5.18 4.61 0.61
N LEU A 24 -5.78 4.65 -0.59
CA LEU A 24 -5.20 5.37 -1.73
C LEU A 24 -5.02 6.86 -1.41
N GLY A 25 -6.07 7.52 -0.91
CA GLY A 25 -6.05 8.94 -0.58
C GLY A 25 -4.98 9.30 0.45
N ILE A 26 -4.85 8.50 1.52
CA ILE A 26 -3.83 8.71 2.55
C ILE A 26 -2.43 8.51 1.95
N THR A 27 -2.20 7.47 1.15
CA THR A 27 -0.90 7.23 0.51
C THR A 27 -0.51 8.36 -0.44
N ILE A 28 -1.47 8.92 -1.18
CA ILE A 28 -1.24 10.06 -2.08
C ILE A 28 -0.98 11.35 -1.31
N ALA A 29 -1.68 11.57 -0.19
CA ALA A 29 -1.54 12.78 0.62
C ALA A 29 -0.31 12.75 1.55
N ALA A 30 0.14 11.58 1.95
CA ALA A 30 1.21 11.40 2.94
C ALA A 30 2.54 12.12 2.62
N PRO A 31 2.99 12.27 1.36
CA PRO A 31 4.19 13.05 1.05
C PRO A 31 4.15 14.50 1.54
N VAL A 32 2.95 15.10 1.75
CA VAL A 32 2.81 16.44 2.38
C VAL A 32 3.46 16.45 3.76
N LEU A 33 3.29 15.39 4.53
CA LEU A 33 3.87 15.27 5.87
C LEU A 33 5.40 15.33 5.85
N GLY A 34 6.02 14.78 4.80
CA GLY A 34 7.47 14.83 4.61
C GLY A 34 8.00 16.23 4.26
N LEU A 35 7.14 17.08 3.69
CA LEU A 35 7.50 18.47 3.42
C LEU A 35 7.34 19.37 4.66
N THR A 36 6.37 19.07 5.54
CA THR A 36 5.94 19.99 6.58
C THR A 36 6.26 19.53 8.00
N LEU A 37 6.02 18.26 8.31
CA LEU A 37 6.07 17.76 9.69
C LEU A 37 7.20 16.74 9.94
N TYR A 38 7.55 15.96 8.96
CA TYR A 38 8.52 14.88 9.09
C TYR A 38 9.64 15.04 8.07
N SER A 39 10.75 15.62 8.50
CA SER A 39 11.94 15.89 7.68
C SER A 39 13.17 15.23 8.29
N PRO A 40 13.30 13.89 8.23
CA PRO A 40 14.42 13.17 8.86
C PRO A 40 15.76 13.43 8.18
N LEU A 41 15.74 13.84 6.91
CA LEU A 41 16.94 14.14 6.15
C LEU A 41 17.10 15.65 5.98
N SER A 42 18.26 16.15 6.28
CA SER A 42 18.61 17.56 6.14
C SER A 42 19.82 17.75 5.21
N GLY A 43 19.98 18.91 4.66
CA GLY A 43 21.20 19.36 4.00
C GLY A 43 21.11 19.62 2.50
N SER A 44 20.23 19.00 1.72
CA SER A 44 20.09 19.29 0.28
C SER A 44 18.63 19.45 -0.13
N LEU A 45 18.41 20.18 -1.23
CA LEU A 45 17.09 20.32 -1.84
C LEU A 45 16.48 18.96 -2.21
N ASN A 46 17.32 18.01 -2.67
CA ASN A 46 16.87 16.65 -2.97
C ASN A 46 16.38 15.90 -1.72
N CYS A 47 17.02 16.09 -0.57
CA CYS A 47 16.53 15.50 0.67
C CYS A 47 15.17 16.07 1.06
N THR A 48 15.02 17.38 1.03
CA THR A 48 13.79 18.06 1.48
C THR A 48 12.61 17.80 0.55
N PHE A 49 12.80 17.93 -0.77
CA PHE A 49 11.69 17.90 -1.73
C PHE A 49 11.46 16.53 -2.39
N LEU A 50 12.37 15.57 -2.18
CA LEU A 50 12.29 14.27 -2.81
C LEU A 50 12.28 13.13 -1.81
N ALA A 51 13.35 13.00 -1.01
CA ALA A 51 13.52 11.86 -0.12
C ALA A 51 12.56 11.89 1.09
N ASN A 52 12.41 13.04 1.76
CA ASN A 52 11.50 13.16 2.90
C ASN A 52 10.03 12.91 2.52
N PRO A 53 9.48 13.48 1.45
CA PRO A 53 8.14 13.14 0.99
C PRO A 53 7.96 11.66 0.65
N ALA A 54 8.95 11.05 -0.01
CA ALA A 54 8.89 9.63 -0.34
C ALA A 54 8.92 8.74 0.91
N LEU A 55 9.75 9.07 1.92
CA LEU A 55 9.79 8.35 3.20
C LEU A 55 8.46 8.49 3.96
N ALA A 56 7.89 9.68 4.03
CA ALA A 56 6.59 9.90 4.66
C ALA A 56 5.48 9.12 3.94
N GLY A 57 5.49 9.13 2.61
CA GLY A 57 4.59 8.33 1.79
C GLY A 57 4.74 6.83 2.01
N ALA A 58 5.99 6.34 2.15
CA ALA A 58 6.27 4.94 2.42
C ALA A 58 5.77 4.52 3.80
N LEU A 59 6.04 5.30 4.86
CA LEU A 59 5.62 4.99 6.22
C LEU A 59 4.10 5.00 6.37
N ALA A 60 3.44 6.10 5.99
CA ALA A 60 2.00 6.22 6.09
C ALA A 60 1.26 5.23 5.17
N GLY A 61 1.77 5.05 3.94
CA GLY A 61 1.26 4.08 3.00
C GLY A 61 1.38 2.64 3.52
N ALA A 62 2.54 2.26 4.06
CA ALA A 62 2.76 0.94 4.65
C ALA A 62 1.79 0.66 5.80
N LEU A 63 1.61 1.62 6.73
CA LEU A 63 0.68 1.48 7.85
C LEU A 63 -0.77 1.31 7.40
N ILE A 64 -1.24 2.14 6.47
CA ILE A 64 -2.64 2.07 6.02
C ILE A 64 -2.91 0.84 5.17
N PHE A 65 -1.96 0.39 4.33
CA PHE A 65 -2.11 -0.84 3.55
C PHE A 65 -1.99 -2.09 4.43
N ALA A 66 -1.17 -2.07 5.50
CA ALA A 66 -1.18 -3.13 6.51
C ALA A 66 -2.54 -3.25 7.18
N LEU A 67 -3.12 -2.12 7.63
CA LEU A 67 -4.45 -2.09 8.21
C LEU A 67 -5.52 -2.59 7.22
N LEU A 68 -5.49 -2.12 5.98
CA LEU A 68 -6.40 -2.56 4.93
C LEU A 68 -6.31 -4.08 4.71
N THR A 69 -5.08 -4.62 4.68
CA THR A 69 -4.84 -6.06 4.49
C THR A 69 -5.47 -6.88 5.62
N VAL A 70 -5.26 -6.47 6.88
CA VAL A 70 -5.86 -7.16 8.03
C VAL A 70 -7.38 -7.11 7.98
N LEU A 71 -7.96 -5.93 7.73
CA LEU A 71 -9.41 -5.75 7.67
C LEU A 71 -10.06 -6.57 6.54
N GLU A 72 -9.41 -6.67 5.39
CA GLU A 72 -9.91 -7.47 4.27
C GLU A 72 -9.82 -8.98 4.56
N LEU A 73 -8.75 -9.44 5.20
CA LEU A 73 -8.60 -10.84 5.61
C LEU A 73 -9.58 -11.22 6.73
N ASP A 74 -9.73 -10.37 7.76
CA ASP A 74 -10.67 -10.58 8.86
C ASP A 74 -12.13 -10.59 8.37
N ARG A 75 -12.49 -9.70 7.45
CA ARG A 75 -13.82 -9.67 6.84
C ARG A 75 -14.19 -11.00 6.17
N VAL A 76 -13.26 -11.58 5.41
CA VAL A 76 -13.49 -12.85 4.73
C VAL A 76 -13.67 -13.98 5.74
N HIS A 77 -12.84 -14.00 6.79
CA HIS A 77 -12.92 -14.99 7.85
C HIS A 77 -14.25 -14.90 8.63
N ARG A 78 -14.69 -13.69 8.98
CA ARG A 78 -15.97 -13.48 9.70
C ARG A 78 -17.21 -13.81 8.86
N SER A 79 -17.16 -13.58 7.56
CA SER A 79 -18.30 -13.84 6.66
C SER A 79 -18.51 -15.32 6.35
N ARG A 80 -17.65 -16.24 6.83
CA ARG A 80 -17.64 -17.67 6.53
C ARG A 80 -17.70 -18.00 5.04
N THR A 81 -17.35 -17.03 4.19
CA THR A 81 -17.28 -17.26 2.74
C THR A 81 -16.16 -18.21 2.37
N ASP A 82 -15.20 -18.45 3.27
CA ASP A 82 -14.14 -19.43 3.10
C ASP A 82 -14.70 -20.84 2.84
N VAL A 83 -15.76 -21.24 3.58
CA VAL A 83 -16.38 -22.57 3.42
C VAL A 83 -17.00 -22.75 2.03
N LEU A 84 -17.56 -21.70 1.45
CA LEU A 84 -18.14 -21.74 0.10
C LEU A 84 -17.07 -21.67 -0.99
N THR A 85 -16.02 -20.88 -0.79
CA THR A 85 -14.91 -20.78 -1.74
C THR A 85 -14.02 -22.02 -1.73
N ASP A 86 -13.79 -22.63 -0.58
CA ASP A 86 -12.97 -23.84 -0.44
C ASP A 86 -13.60 -25.06 -1.12
N SER A 87 -14.91 -25.08 -1.30
CA SER A 87 -15.59 -26.13 -2.08
C SER A 87 -15.44 -25.98 -3.58
N MET A 88 -15.12 -24.76 -4.08
CA MET A 88 -15.09 -24.44 -5.52
C MET A 88 -13.69 -24.14 -6.07
N VAL A 89 -12.75 -23.72 -5.22
CA VAL A 89 -11.41 -23.27 -5.61
C VAL A 89 -10.40 -23.67 -4.53
N SER A 90 -9.16 -23.99 -4.92
CA SER A 90 -8.11 -24.28 -3.93
C SER A 90 -7.89 -23.05 -3.02
N PRO A 91 -7.76 -23.24 -1.69
CA PRO A 91 -7.55 -22.16 -0.73
C PRO A 91 -6.36 -21.27 -1.09
N LEU A 92 -5.27 -21.88 -1.57
CA LEU A 92 -4.08 -21.16 -2.03
C LEU A 92 -4.37 -20.22 -3.20
N ALA A 93 -5.20 -20.62 -4.18
CA ALA A 93 -5.54 -19.76 -5.30
C ALA A 93 -6.43 -18.58 -4.87
N ALA A 94 -7.31 -18.79 -3.92
CA ALA A 94 -8.15 -17.73 -3.37
C ALA A 94 -7.30 -16.69 -2.61
N GLU A 95 -6.41 -17.13 -1.72
CA GLU A 95 -5.52 -16.24 -0.96
C GLU A 95 -4.51 -15.51 -1.86
N ALA A 96 -3.91 -16.23 -2.81
CA ALA A 96 -3.00 -15.62 -3.80
C ALA A 96 -3.70 -14.55 -4.64
N SER A 97 -4.96 -14.77 -5.05
CA SER A 97 -5.71 -13.78 -5.82
C SER A 97 -6.03 -12.51 -5.02
N ARG A 98 -6.35 -12.66 -3.71
CA ARG A 98 -6.58 -11.53 -2.79
C ARG A 98 -5.31 -10.72 -2.54
N THR A 99 -4.23 -11.40 -2.21
CA THR A 99 -2.92 -10.75 -1.99
C THR A 99 -2.46 -10.02 -3.25
N LEU A 100 -2.59 -10.64 -4.41
CA LEU A 100 -2.26 -10.01 -5.68
C LEU A 100 -3.15 -8.78 -5.98
N ALA A 101 -4.43 -8.83 -5.62
CA ALA A 101 -5.33 -7.68 -5.75
C ALA A 101 -4.92 -6.51 -4.84
N LEU A 102 -4.47 -6.77 -3.61
CA LEU A 102 -3.92 -5.76 -2.71
C LEU A 102 -2.61 -5.17 -3.23
N LEU A 103 -1.69 -6.00 -3.73
CA LEU A 103 -0.44 -5.54 -4.34
C LEU A 103 -0.68 -4.67 -5.57
N THR A 104 -1.67 -5.00 -6.40
CA THR A 104 -2.05 -4.17 -7.56
C THR A 104 -2.72 -2.86 -7.13
N ALA A 105 -3.54 -2.86 -6.08
CA ALA A 105 -4.10 -1.63 -5.52
C ALA A 105 -3.00 -0.71 -4.94
N ALA A 106 -2.00 -1.28 -4.26
CA ALA A 106 -0.84 -0.53 -3.78
C ALA A 106 -0.03 0.07 -4.94
N ALA A 107 0.23 -0.71 -5.99
CA ALA A 107 0.92 -0.21 -7.18
C ALA A 107 0.14 0.94 -7.84
N ALA A 108 -1.18 0.83 -7.96
CA ALA A 108 -2.03 1.90 -8.47
C ALA A 108 -1.95 3.17 -7.60
N ALA A 109 -1.90 3.03 -6.26
CA ALA A 109 -1.73 4.15 -5.34
C ALA A 109 -0.39 4.87 -5.55
N VAL A 110 0.70 4.12 -5.72
CA VAL A 110 2.03 4.68 -5.95
C VAL A 110 2.11 5.38 -7.31
N ILE A 111 1.55 4.77 -8.37
CA ILE A 111 1.49 5.41 -9.69
C ILE A 111 0.70 6.73 -9.62
N ALA A 112 -0.46 6.73 -8.95
CA ALA A 112 -1.24 7.94 -8.75
C ALA A 112 -0.47 9.00 -7.94
N ALA A 113 0.25 8.59 -6.88
CA ALA A 113 1.11 9.48 -6.12
C ALA A 113 2.21 10.09 -7.00
N VAL A 114 2.91 9.30 -7.81
CA VAL A 114 3.92 9.80 -8.76
C VAL A 114 3.32 10.83 -9.71
N LEU A 115 2.17 10.54 -10.32
CA LEU A 115 1.52 11.43 -11.29
C LEU A 115 1.10 12.76 -10.66
N ILE A 116 0.69 12.77 -9.40
CA ILE A 116 0.26 13.99 -8.70
C ILE A 116 1.47 14.76 -8.18
N TRP A 117 2.45 14.07 -7.60
CA TRP A 117 3.61 14.73 -6.97
C TRP A 117 4.66 15.19 -7.96
N LEU A 118 4.75 14.60 -9.15
CA LEU A 118 5.70 15.01 -10.18
C LEU A 118 5.54 16.48 -10.60
N PRO A 119 4.34 16.98 -10.95
CA PRO A 119 4.16 18.39 -11.26
C PRO A 119 4.34 19.30 -10.02
N ILE A 120 3.94 18.85 -8.82
CA ILE A 120 4.12 19.64 -7.59
C ILE A 120 5.60 19.83 -7.30
N THR A 121 6.39 18.75 -7.34
CA THR A 121 7.83 18.81 -7.12
C THR A 121 8.52 19.67 -8.20
N ALA A 122 8.07 19.59 -9.45
CA ALA A 122 8.56 20.44 -10.52
C ALA A 122 8.33 21.94 -10.24
N ALA A 123 7.15 22.29 -9.74
CA ALA A 123 6.81 23.66 -9.37
C ALA A 123 7.65 24.18 -8.19
N LEU A 124 7.96 23.31 -7.22
CA LEU A 124 8.73 23.66 -6.03
C LEU A 124 10.24 23.76 -6.27
N THR A 125 10.80 22.95 -7.16
CA THR A 125 12.25 22.85 -7.40
C THR A 125 12.71 23.59 -8.66
N GLY A 126 11.80 23.96 -9.56
CA GLY A 126 12.11 24.75 -10.75
C GLY A 126 13.14 24.09 -11.68
N ALA A 127 14.19 24.84 -12.03
CA ALA A 127 15.21 24.43 -13.02
C ALA A 127 16.05 23.19 -12.61
N ILE A 128 16.03 22.80 -11.32
CA ILE A 128 16.81 21.65 -10.78
C ILE A 128 16.01 20.36 -10.90
N PHE A 129 14.76 20.42 -11.33
CA PHE A 129 13.85 19.29 -11.39
C PHE A 129 14.32 18.21 -12.38
N ARG A 130 14.37 16.96 -11.87
CA ARG A 130 14.67 15.77 -12.68
C ARG A 130 13.51 14.76 -12.56
N PRO A 131 12.59 14.72 -13.54
CA PRO A 131 11.38 13.90 -13.45
C PRO A 131 11.67 12.41 -13.28
N GLY A 132 12.69 11.90 -13.97
CA GLY A 132 13.08 10.51 -13.86
C GLY A 132 13.60 10.13 -12.46
N LEU A 133 14.34 11.02 -11.80
CA LEU A 133 14.81 10.81 -10.44
C LEU A 133 13.65 10.83 -9.44
N CYS A 134 12.72 11.77 -9.61
CA CYS A 134 11.53 11.86 -8.77
C CYS A 134 10.69 10.58 -8.87
N ALA A 135 10.35 10.15 -10.08
CA ALA A 135 9.60 8.92 -10.30
C ALA A 135 10.34 7.69 -9.75
N ALA A 136 11.66 7.60 -9.97
CA ALA A 136 12.47 6.50 -9.47
C ALA A 136 12.47 6.42 -7.94
N VAL A 137 12.65 7.54 -7.24
CA VAL A 137 12.66 7.58 -5.77
C VAL A 137 11.30 7.15 -5.21
N TYR A 138 10.20 7.67 -5.76
CA TYR A 138 8.87 7.28 -5.31
C TYR A 138 8.59 5.80 -5.56
N LEU A 139 8.92 5.29 -6.75
CA LEU A 139 8.73 3.88 -7.08
C LEU A 139 9.65 2.96 -6.24
N LEU A 140 10.91 3.31 -6.04
CA LEU A 140 11.87 2.46 -5.33
C LEU A 140 11.74 2.53 -3.80
N VAL A 141 11.15 3.58 -3.26
CA VAL A 141 10.97 3.73 -1.80
C VAL A 141 9.57 3.31 -1.38
N ILE A 142 8.52 3.88 -2.01
CA ILE A 142 7.15 3.66 -1.56
C ILE A 142 6.65 2.27 -1.95
N LEU A 143 6.84 1.83 -3.19
CA LEU A 143 6.28 0.57 -3.66
C LEU A 143 6.79 -0.65 -2.89
N PRO A 144 8.11 -0.83 -2.67
CA PRO A 144 8.59 -1.95 -1.86
C PRO A 144 8.10 -1.91 -0.42
N ALA A 145 7.99 -0.71 0.18
CA ALA A 145 7.49 -0.55 1.54
C ALA A 145 6.02 -1.03 1.66
N LEU A 146 5.17 -0.65 0.71
CA LEU A 146 3.78 -1.07 0.67
C LEU A 146 3.65 -2.59 0.43
N TRP A 147 4.41 -3.12 -0.52
CA TRP A 147 4.40 -4.56 -0.81
C TRP A 147 4.89 -5.38 0.37
N PHE A 148 5.97 -4.95 1.02
CA PHE A 148 6.47 -5.58 2.24
C PHE A 148 5.40 -5.56 3.34
N ALA A 149 4.76 -4.42 3.57
CA ALA A 149 3.70 -4.28 4.56
C ALA A 149 2.53 -5.24 4.30
N ILE A 150 2.06 -5.34 3.06
CA ILE A 150 0.98 -6.25 2.67
C ILE A 150 1.39 -7.71 2.89
N LEU A 151 2.56 -8.12 2.39
CA LEU A 151 3.02 -9.52 2.47
C LEU A 151 3.30 -9.93 3.92
N PHE A 152 3.99 -9.07 4.69
CA PHE A 152 4.26 -9.33 6.10
C PHE A 152 2.97 -9.45 6.90
N THR A 153 2.05 -8.52 6.72
CA THR A 153 0.77 -8.51 7.44
C THR A 153 -0.10 -9.71 7.07
N ALA A 154 -0.16 -10.08 5.78
CA ALA A 154 -0.89 -11.26 5.34
C ALA A 154 -0.32 -12.54 5.97
N SER A 155 1.01 -12.69 5.97
CA SER A 155 1.69 -13.84 6.57
C SER A 155 1.48 -13.90 8.09
N ALA A 156 1.60 -12.77 8.79
CA ALA A 156 1.39 -12.68 10.23
C ALA A 156 -0.07 -12.99 10.60
N TYR A 157 -1.04 -12.50 9.81
CA TYR A 157 -2.45 -12.80 10.03
C TYR A 157 -2.77 -14.30 9.88
N GLN A 158 -2.18 -14.98 8.90
CA GLN A 158 -2.36 -16.42 8.72
C GLN A 158 -1.83 -17.21 9.91
N LEU A 159 -0.72 -16.78 10.51
CA LEU A 159 -0.14 -17.44 11.69
C LEU A 159 -1.00 -17.29 12.95
N VAL A 160 -1.50 -16.10 13.20
CA VAL A 160 -2.14 -15.74 14.48
C VAL A 160 -3.66 -15.79 14.41
N ARG A 161 -4.24 -15.56 13.23
CA ARG A 161 -5.70 -15.44 12.99
C ARG A 161 -6.42 -14.49 13.95
N ARG A 162 -5.70 -13.50 14.49
CA ARG A 162 -6.23 -12.47 15.39
C ARG A 162 -5.78 -11.08 14.94
N LEU A 163 -6.75 -10.21 14.76
CA LEU A 163 -6.57 -8.87 14.23
C LEU A 163 -5.62 -8.02 15.11
N ASP A 164 -5.86 -8.01 16.41
CA ASP A 164 -5.12 -7.16 17.36
C ASP A 164 -3.62 -7.50 17.40
N ILE A 165 -3.30 -8.79 17.45
CA ILE A 165 -1.91 -9.26 17.57
C ILE A 165 -1.14 -9.02 16.26
N THR A 166 -1.80 -9.19 15.11
CA THR A 166 -1.17 -8.96 13.81
C THR A 166 -0.81 -7.49 13.63
N GLN A 167 -1.70 -6.58 14.06
CA GLN A 167 -1.45 -5.15 13.97
C GLN A 167 -0.33 -4.70 14.91
N VAL A 168 -0.29 -5.21 16.14
CA VAL A 168 0.78 -4.95 17.10
C VAL A 168 2.13 -5.48 16.59
N ALA A 169 2.15 -6.69 16.00
CA ALA A 169 3.37 -7.25 15.42
C ALA A 169 3.90 -6.37 14.27
N PHE A 170 3.01 -5.84 13.42
CA PHE A 170 3.41 -4.96 12.34
C PHE A 170 3.95 -3.62 12.86
N THR A 171 3.24 -2.96 13.78
CA THR A 171 3.65 -1.66 14.33
C THR A 171 4.90 -1.76 15.22
N GLY A 172 5.12 -2.90 15.86
CA GLY A 172 6.32 -3.13 16.66
C GLY A 172 7.59 -3.41 15.83
N PHE A 173 7.42 -3.72 14.55
CA PHE A 173 8.54 -3.95 13.63
C PHE A 173 9.06 -2.65 13.00
N PHE A 174 8.25 -1.59 12.92
CA PHE A 174 8.60 -0.26 12.41
C PHE A 174 8.93 0.72 13.52
#